data_3d3e51cc08ac3908c139f1f34d213a38
#
_entry.id   3d3e51cc08ac3908c139f1f34d213a38
#
_cell.length_a   1.000
_cell.length_b   1.000
_cell.length_c   1.000
_cell.angle_alpha   90.00
_cell.angle_beta   90.00
_cell.angle_gamma   90.00
#
_symmetry.space_group_name_H-M   'P 1'
#
loop_
_entity.id
_entity.type
_entity.pdbx_description
1 polymer ?
#
loop_
_entity_poly.entity_id
_entity_poly.type
_entity_poly.pdbx_seq_one_letter_code
_entity_poly.pdbx_strand_id
1 'polypeptide(L)'
;MVSARDLAEMQVRFESEQKQREIELLNKDREVQELKMTKQNTLRNMIIAFAILALFMVGLIYNRYRSKQRANEVLGKKNEEIEEQRKTVEQKNWEITSSIEYAKRIQDAIMPSMQEIRAALPNSFVFYRPKGIVSGDFYWFSKQGDTSFIAAVDCTGHGVPGAFLSMIGNDHLNQIVNVELKTRPNEILNRLHHEIQATLKQKHGESENHDGMDVALCAIDRQALKLQFASANRYLYHIRNRELTETKGDHFNIGGIMHEDVRQYSLYETDLQIGDTFYIFSDGVSDQFGGPDSKKFGYKRLKELLMQIHQRPMDEQRAHFEDTMKQWMGDSAQIDDFLLIGIRV
;
A
#
# COMPACT_ATOMS: atom_id res chain seq x y z
N MET A 1 -76.34 46.77 -101.16
CA MET A 1 -76.04 48.01 -100.39
C MET A 1 -76.00 47.63 -98.92
N VAL A 2 -74.82 47.60 -98.28
CA VAL A 2 -74.71 47.41 -96.82
C VAL A 2 -75.23 48.71 -96.19
N SER A 3 -76.19 48.59 -95.32
CA SER A 3 -76.80 49.75 -94.64
C SER A 3 -75.78 50.48 -93.76
N ALA A 4 -75.87 51.82 -93.73
CA ALA A 4 -74.99 52.63 -92.85
C ALA A 4 -75.04 52.20 -91.39
N ARG A 5 -76.11 51.50 -90.99
CA ARG A 5 -76.29 50.92 -89.64
C ARG A 5 -75.42 49.67 -89.39
N ASP A 6 -75.28 48.78 -90.44
CA ASP A 6 -74.48 47.58 -90.38
C ASP A 6 -72.96 47.92 -90.27
N LEU A 7 -72.53 48.99 -90.96
CA LEU A 7 -71.16 49.51 -90.89
C LEU A 7 -70.85 50.08 -89.50
N ALA A 8 -71.79 50.79 -88.88
CA ALA A 8 -71.60 51.34 -87.51
C ALA A 8 -71.57 50.23 -86.44
N GLU A 9 -72.43 49.20 -86.61
CA GLU A 9 -72.39 48.02 -85.69
C GLU A 9 -71.11 47.23 -85.87
N MET A 10 -70.58 47.05 -87.06
CA MET A 10 -69.31 46.41 -87.31
C MET A 10 -68.14 47.21 -86.72
N GLN A 11 -68.18 48.52 -86.82
CA GLN A 11 -67.17 49.41 -86.25
C GLN A 11 -67.17 49.35 -84.70
N VAL A 12 -68.34 49.41 -84.09
CA VAL A 12 -68.48 49.25 -82.61
C VAL A 12 -68.03 47.86 -82.12
N ARG A 13 -68.35 46.83 -82.90
CA ARG A 13 -67.86 45.47 -82.58
C ARG A 13 -66.32 45.36 -82.67
N PHE A 14 -65.77 45.92 -83.74
CA PHE A 14 -64.32 45.92 -83.96
C PHE A 14 -63.60 46.74 -82.89
N GLU A 15 -64.13 47.91 -82.53
CA GLU A 15 -63.55 48.69 -81.41
C GLU A 15 -63.68 47.94 -80.05
N SER A 16 -64.82 47.27 -79.84
CA SER A 16 -65.04 46.46 -78.65
C SER A 16 -64.07 45.23 -78.54
N GLU A 17 -63.88 44.56 -79.71
CA GLU A 17 -62.91 43.45 -79.78
C GLU A 17 -61.47 43.93 -79.61
N GLN A 18 -61.12 45.10 -80.16
CA GLN A 18 -59.78 45.69 -79.94
C GLN A 18 -59.56 46.06 -78.46
N LYS A 19 -60.54 46.73 -77.84
CA LYS A 19 -60.48 47.05 -76.41
C LYS A 19 -60.38 45.76 -75.51
N GLN A 20 -61.11 44.74 -75.92
CA GLN A 20 -61.12 43.50 -75.21
C GLN A 20 -59.74 42.79 -75.30
N ARG A 21 -59.09 42.82 -76.49
CA ARG A 21 -57.71 42.33 -76.68
C ARG A 21 -56.67 43.16 -75.91
N GLU A 22 -56.84 44.46 -75.85
CA GLU A 22 -55.96 45.35 -75.09
C GLU A 22 -56.08 45.12 -73.61
N ILE A 23 -57.31 44.90 -73.09
CA ILE A 23 -57.52 44.51 -71.67
C ILE A 23 -56.92 43.17 -71.40
N GLU A 24 -57.02 42.18 -72.28
CA GLU A 24 -56.44 40.85 -72.09
C GLU A 24 -54.91 40.93 -72.12
N LEU A 25 -54.29 41.71 -72.97
CA LEU A 25 -52.84 41.96 -72.98
C LEU A 25 -52.37 42.69 -71.73
N LEU A 26 -53.10 43.73 -71.28
CA LEU A 26 -52.80 44.43 -70.04
C LEU A 26 -52.92 43.53 -68.80
N ASN A 27 -53.90 42.64 -68.78
CA ASN A 27 -54.07 41.70 -67.72
C ASN A 27 -52.92 40.63 -67.69
N LYS A 28 -52.51 40.14 -68.86
CA LYS A 28 -51.32 39.25 -68.97
C LYS A 28 -50.05 39.99 -68.60
N ASP A 29 -49.84 41.19 -68.94
CA ASP A 29 -48.69 41.98 -68.52
C ASP A 29 -48.68 42.24 -67.01
N ARG A 30 -49.84 42.51 -66.41
CA ARG A 30 -49.99 42.58 -64.94
C ARG A 30 -49.65 41.30 -64.29
N GLU A 31 -50.16 40.17 -64.75
CA GLU A 31 -49.87 38.83 -64.20
C GLU A 31 -48.39 38.54 -64.30
N VAL A 32 -47.72 38.82 -65.40
CA VAL A 32 -46.26 38.67 -65.56
C VAL A 32 -45.47 39.61 -64.63
N GLN A 33 -45.93 40.85 -64.43
CA GLN A 33 -45.30 41.77 -63.49
C GLN A 33 -45.47 41.34 -62.05
N GLU A 34 -46.67 40.86 -61.66
CA GLU A 34 -46.92 40.31 -60.32
C GLU A 34 -46.08 39.06 -60.05
N LEU A 35 -45.96 38.15 -61.02
CA LEU A 35 -45.10 36.99 -60.95
C LEU A 35 -43.62 37.37 -60.80
N LYS A 36 -43.14 38.39 -61.57
CA LYS A 36 -41.76 38.90 -61.43
C LYS A 36 -41.50 39.52 -60.05
N MET A 37 -42.45 40.35 -59.59
CA MET A 37 -42.36 40.99 -58.27
C MET A 37 -42.37 39.94 -57.13
N THR A 38 -43.25 38.95 -57.25
CA THR A 38 -43.29 37.82 -56.24
C THR A 38 -41.99 37.06 -56.25
N LYS A 39 -41.43 36.71 -57.40
CA LYS A 39 -40.12 36.03 -57.53
C LYS A 39 -38.99 36.87 -56.97
N GLN A 40 -38.95 38.17 -57.24
CA GLN A 40 -37.92 39.06 -56.66
C GLN A 40 -38.05 39.20 -55.14
N ASN A 41 -39.27 39.32 -54.62
CA ASN A 41 -39.51 39.39 -53.19
C ASN A 41 -39.11 38.09 -52.49
N THR A 42 -39.44 36.93 -53.09
CA THR A 42 -39.03 35.64 -52.59
C THR A 42 -37.53 35.51 -52.58
N LEU A 43 -36.83 35.84 -53.65
CA LEU A 43 -35.38 35.80 -53.73
C LEU A 43 -34.72 36.74 -52.70
N ARG A 44 -35.24 37.97 -52.57
CA ARG A 44 -34.77 38.95 -51.58
C ARG A 44 -34.93 38.40 -50.13
N ASN A 45 -36.10 37.83 -49.83
CA ASN A 45 -36.39 37.31 -48.53
C ASN A 45 -35.49 36.08 -48.21
N MET A 46 -35.22 35.23 -49.22
CA MET A 46 -34.23 34.09 -49.05
C MET A 46 -32.83 34.63 -48.81
N ILE A 47 -32.39 35.68 -49.52
CA ILE A 47 -31.06 36.27 -49.29
C ILE A 47 -30.94 36.84 -47.86
N ILE A 48 -32.00 37.57 -47.41
CA ILE A 48 -32.05 38.14 -46.06
C ILE A 48 -32.02 37.01 -45.00
N ALA A 49 -32.81 35.93 -45.16
CA ALA A 49 -32.82 34.79 -44.26
C ALA A 49 -31.45 34.10 -44.21
N PHE A 50 -30.80 33.95 -45.36
CA PHE A 50 -29.46 33.37 -45.44
C PHE A 50 -28.40 34.25 -44.76
N ALA A 51 -28.48 35.56 -44.92
CA ALA A 51 -27.60 36.52 -44.25
C ALA A 51 -27.76 36.48 -42.72
N ILE A 52 -29.00 36.39 -42.22
CA ILE A 52 -29.29 36.28 -40.80
C ILE A 52 -28.72 34.95 -40.24
N LEU A 53 -28.93 33.84 -40.98
CA LEU A 53 -28.39 32.53 -40.60
C LEU A 53 -26.86 32.53 -40.55
N ALA A 54 -26.22 33.15 -41.55
CA ALA A 54 -24.77 33.29 -41.61
C ALA A 54 -24.22 34.12 -40.43
N LEU A 55 -24.84 35.24 -40.09
CA LEU A 55 -24.48 36.06 -38.93
C LEU A 55 -24.65 35.29 -37.61
N PHE A 56 -25.73 34.52 -37.48
CA PHE A 56 -25.96 33.66 -36.32
C PHE A 56 -24.85 32.59 -36.16
N MET A 57 -24.49 31.92 -37.28
CA MET A 57 -23.40 30.95 -37.31
C MET A 57 -22.04 31.56 -36.93
N VAL A 58 -21.74 32.76 -37.44
CA VAL A 58 -20.52 33.50 -37.07
C VAL A 58 -20.51 33.79 -35.56
N GLY A 59 -21.65 34.21 -35.00
CA GLY A 59 -21.82 34.45 -33.56
C GLY A 59 -21.56 33.18 -32.72
N LEU A 60 -22.11 32.05 -33.15
CA LEU A 60 -21.89 30.76 -32.48
C LEU A 60 -20.42 30.31 -32.52
N ILE A 61 -19.77 30.42 -33.69
CA ILE A 61 -18.36 30.09 -33.88
C ILE A 61 -17.48 30.98 -32.99
N TYR A 62 -17.74 32.29 -33.00
CA TYR A 62 -17.01 33.23 -32.15
C TYR A 62 -17.16 32.94 -30.65
N ASN A 63 -18.38 32.67 -30.21
CA ASN A 63 -18.65 32.33 -28.81
C ASN A 63 -17.94 31.03 -28.41
N ARG A 64 -17.98 30.00 -29.27
CA ARG A 64 -17.26 28.71 -29.04
C ARG A 64 -15.75 28.90 -29.02
N TYR A 65 -15.21 29.71 -29.92
CA TYR A 65 -13.78 30.02 -29.93
C TYR A 65 -13.34 30.73 -28.64
N ARG A 66 -14.08 31.75 -28.21
CA ARG A 66 -13.80 32.49 -26.97
C ARG A 66 -13.92 31.61 -25.72
N SER A 67 -14.92 30.73 -25.69
CA SER A 67 -15.08 29.74 -24.58
C SER A 67 -13.91 28.76 -24.54
N LYS A 68 -13.48 28.24 -25.71
CA LYS A 68 -12.32 27.34 -25.81
C LYS A 68 -11.03 28.03 -25.38
N GLN A 69 -10.83 29.27 -25.75
CA GLN A 69 -9.64 30.03 -25.34
C GLN A 69 -9.58 30.21 -23.82
N ARG A 70 -10.71 30.61 -23.19
CA ARG A 70 -10.79 30.71 -21.73
C ARG A 70 -10.55 29.36 -21.03
N ALA A 71 -11.11 28.28 -21.55
CA ALA A 71 -10.88 26.93 -21.02
C ALA A 71 -9.41 26.54 -21.11
N ASN A 72 -8.74 26.84 -22.24
CA ASN A 72 -7.31 26.55 -22.40
C ASN A 72 -6.44 27.38 -21.45
N GLU A 73 -6.77 28.65 -21.20
CA GLU A 73 -6.05 29.48 -20.22
C GLU A 73 -6.19 28.93 -18.79
N VAL A 74 -7.42 28.52 -18.40
CA VAL A 74 -7.67 27.90 -17.10
C VAL A 74 -6.93 26.56 -16.97
N LEU A 75 -6.96 25.76 -18.04
CA LEU A 75 -6.26 24.47 -18.08
C LEU A 75 -4.73 24.66 -17.98
N GLY A 76 -4.19 25.65 -18.68
CA GLY A 76 -2.77 26.00 -18.58
C GLY A 76 -2.35 26.35 -17.17
N LYS A 77 -3.09 27.25 -16.50
CA LYS A 77 -2.81 27.60 -15.09
C LYS A 77 -2.93 26.42 -14.15
N LYS A 78 -3.94 25.55 -14.35
CA LYS A 78 -4.10 24.35 -13.53
C LYS A 78 -2.95 23.34 -13.74
N ASN A 79 -2.48 23.17 -14.96
CA ASN A 79 -1.33 22.31 -15.24
C ASN A 79 -0.05 22.84 -14.60
N GLU A 80 0.18 24.16 -14.62
CA GLU A 80 1.33 24.78 -13.92
C GLU A 80 1.23 24.54 -12.40
N GLU A 81 0.05 24.75 -11.80
CA GLU A 81 -0.19 24.50 -10.37
C GLU A 81 0.05 23.02 -10.00
N ILE A 82 -0.44 22.08 -10.82
CA ILE A 82 -0.23 20.64 -10.60
C ILE A 82 1.25 20.29 -10.70
N GLU A 83 1.98 20.84 -11.65
CA GLU A 83 3.40 20.56 -11.83
C GLU A 83 4.23 21.11 -10.65
N GLU A 84 3.89 22.27 -10.13
CA GLU A 84 4.51 22.85 -8.92
C GLU A 84 4.21 22.00 -7.67
N GLN A 85 2.95 21.60 -7.49
CA GLN A 85 2.56 20.68 -6.41
C GLN A 85 3.30 19.35 -6.50
N ARG A 86 3.41 18.78 -7.71
CA ARG A 86 4.12 17.54 -7.95
C ARG A 86 5.60 17.64 -7.54
N LYS A 87 6.29 18.69 -7.94
CA LYS A 87 7.69 18.92 -7.53
C LYS A 87 7.82 19.03 -6.01
N THR A 88 6.89 19.74 -5.36
CA THR A 88 6.88 19.88 -3.90
C THR A 88 6.68 18.53 -3.20
N VAL A 89 5.76 17.69 -3.70
CA VAL A 89 5.52 16.35 -3.18
C VAL A 89 6.74 15.44 -3.39
N GLU A 90 7.34 15.47 -4.57
CA GLU A 90 8.55 14.70 -4.88
C GLU A 90 9.72 15.09 -3.94
N GLN A 91 9.92 16.38 -3.72
CA GLN A 91 10.95 16.86 -2.78
C GLN A 91 10.67 16.40 -1.35
N LYS A 92 9.44 16.55 -0.86
CA LYS A 92 9.07 16.10 0.50
C LYS A 92 9.19 14.59 0.67
N ASN A 93 8.81 13.82 -0.34
CA ASN A 93 8.97 12.36 -0.33
C ASN A 93 10.46 11.98 -0.26
N TRP A 94 11.31 12.66 -1.00
CA TRP A 94 12.76 12.45 -0.93
C TRP A 94 13.33 12.76 0.46
N GLU A 95 12.95 13.90 1.06
CA GLU A 95 13.38 14.29 2.42
C GLU A 95 12.95 13.26 3.48
N ILE A 96 11.68 12.80 3.42
CA ILE A 96 11.15 11.78 4.34
C ILE A 96 11.89 10.46 4.14
N THR A 97 12.02 9.97 2.91
CA THR A 97 12.68 8.71 2.60
C THR A 97 14.14 8.72 3.06
N SER A 98 14.88 9.80 2.80
CA SER A 98 16.27 9.97 3.25
C SER A 98 16.39 9.94 4.78
N SER A 99 15.42 10.52 5.49
CA SER A 99 15.39 10.49 6.96
C SER A 99 15.13 9.08 7.49
N ILE A 100 14.23 8.33 6.85
CA ILE A 100 13.94 6.93 7.23
C ILE A 100 15.12 6.02 6.89
N GLU A 101 15.82 6.23 5.77
CA GLU A 101 17.05 5.51 5.44
C GLU A 101 18.17 5.78 6.45
N TYR A 102 18.24 7.00 6.98
CA TYR A 102 19.15 7.30 8.09
C TYR A 102 18.77 6.52 9.37
N ALA A 103 17.49 6.51 9.73
CA ALA A 103 16.99 5.71 10.86
C ALA A 103 17.29 4.22 10.68
N LYS A 104 17.17 3.69 9.44
CA LYS A 104 17.58 2.31 9.14
C LYS A 104 19.03 2.04 9.47
N ARG A 105 19.95 2.93 9.11
CA ARG A 105 21.37 2.75 9.43
C ARG A 105 21.63 2.69 10.94
N ILE A 106 20.86 3.45 11.73
CA ILE A 106 20.95 3.39 13.19
C ILE A 106 20.40 2.04 13.67
N GLN A 107 19.24 1.59 13.17
CA GLN A 107 18.64 0.31 13.52
C GLN A 107 19.58 -0.86 13.17
N ASP A 108 20.14 -0.87 11.96
CA ASP A 108 21.10 -1.91 11.54
C ASP A 108 22.37 -1.93 12.41
N ALA A 109 22.81 -0.78 12.92
CA ALA A 109 24.01 -0.68 13.76
C ALA A 109 23.84 -1.24 15.19
N ILE A 110 22.62 -1.29 15.70
CA ILE A 110 22.33 -1.86 17.02
C ILE A 110 22.04 -3.36 16.98
N MET A 111 21.78 -3.93 15.82
CA MET A 111 21.54 -5.37 15.67
C MET A 111 22.85 -6.16 15.71
N PRO A 112 22.85 -7.35 16.33
CA PRO A 112 24.04 -8.20 16.39
C PRO A 112 24.42 -8.69 14.99
N SER A 113 25.71 -8.73 14.70
CA SER A 113 26.23 -9.28 13.46
C SER A 113 26.12 -10.83 13.46
N MET A 114 25.93 -11.42 12.27
CA MET A 114 25.97 -12.89 12.15
C MET A 114 27.33 -13.48 12.56
N GLN A 115 28.41 -12.70 12.48
CA GLN A 115 29.73 -13.12 12.94
C GLN A 115 29.76 -13.29 14.46
N GLU A 116 29.17 -12.36 15.22
CA GLU A 116 29.05 -12.45 16.69
C GLU A 116 28.19 -13.63 17.11
N ILE A 117 27.03 -13.82 16.47
CA ILE A 117 26.15 -14.96 16.77
C ILE A 117 26.84 -16.27 16.46
N ARG A 118 27.50 -16.42 15.30
CA ARG A 118 28.19 -17.66 14.92
C ARG A 118 29.46 -17.95 15.74
N ALA A 119 30.09 -16.94 16.30
CA ALA A 119 31.20 -17.14 17.21
C ALA A 119 30.78 -17.92 18.47
N ALA A 120 29.55 -17.76 18.94
CA ALA A 120 28.99 -18.48 20.10
C ALA A 120 28.11 -19.68 19.69
N LEU A 121 27.32 -19.53 18.62
CA LEU A 121 26.38 -20.50 18.07
C LEU A 121 26.77 -20.81 16.61
N PRO A 122 27.83 -21.63 16.36
CA PRO A 122 28.39 -21.81 15.02
C PRO A 122 27.39 -22.31 13.98
N ASN A 123 26.49 -23.20 14.40
CA ASN A 123 25.44 -23.74 13.54
C ASN A 123 24.14 -22.95 13.74
N SER A 124 24.12 -21.72 13.25
CA SER A 124 22.96 -20.85 13.33
C SER A 124 22.75 -20.03 12.04
N PHE A 125 21.51 -19.63 11.81
CA PHE A 125 21.18 -18.62 10.83
C PHE A 125 20.10 -17.68 11.37
N VAL A 126 20.09 -16.46 10.85
CA VAL A 126 19.00 -15.51 10.97
C VAL A 126 18.51 -15.19 9.57
N PHE A 127 17.23 -15.39 9.33
CA PHE A 127 16.53 -14.84 8.19
C PHE A 127 15.71 -13.64 8.66
N TYR A 128 16.10 -12.47 8.20
CA TYR A 128 15.47 -11.22 8.56
C TYR A 128 15.18 -10.41 7.28
N ARG A 129 13.92 -10.06 7.07
CA ARG A 129 13.47 -9.29 5.91
C ARG A 129 12.39 -8.32 6.35
N PRO A 130 12.73 -7.05 6.54
CA PRO A 130 11.74 -6.01 6.81
C PRO A 130 10.73 -5.86 5.67
N LYS A 131 9.50 -5.52 6.01
CA LYS A 131 8.45 -5.11 5.05
C LYS A 131 8.73 -3.71 4.51
N GLY A 132 9.18 -2.81 5.36
CA GLY A 132 9.48 -1.42 5.04
C GLY A 132 10.97 -1.13 4.99
N ILE A 133 11.31 0.16 4.99
CA ILE A 133 12.71 0.60 5.08
C ILE A 133 13.26 0.27 6.47
N VAL A 134 12.48 0.51 7.52
CA VAL A 134 12.75 0.13 8.92
C VAL A 134 11.70 -0.88 9.39
N SER A 135 11.99 -1.61 10.45
CA SER A 135 11.21 -2.76 10.93
C SER A 135 10.76 -2.60 12.38
N GLY A 136 9.58 -3.13 12.70
CA GLY A 136 9.16 -3.40 14.08
C GLY A 136 9.84 -4.63 14.66
N ASP A 137 10.08 -5.63 13.81
CA ASP A 137 10.79 -6.84 14.24
C ASP A 137 12.28 -6.57 14.39
N PHE A 138 12.89 -7.27 15.35
CA PHE A 138 14.34 -7.32 15.49
C PHE A 138 14.77 -8.63 16.14
N TYR A 139 16.02 -9.00 15.92
CA TYR A 139 16.67 -10.08 16.67
C TYR A 139 17.72 -9.49 17.57
N TRP A 140 17.87 -10.10 18.72
CA TRP A 140 18.81 -9.67 19.76
C TRP A 140 19.68 -10.84 20.20
N PHE A 141 20.93 -10.55 20.52
CA PHE A 141 21.89 -11.56 20.96
C PHE A 141 22.81 -10.98 22.02
N SER A 142 23.13 -11.80 23.04
CA SER A 142 24.18 -11.52 24.00
C SER A 142 24.83 -12.82 24.50
N LYS A 143 26.06 -12.74 24.97
CA LYS A 143 26.78 -13.85 25.54
C LYS A 143 27.31 -13.48 26.91
N GLN A 144 26.98 -14.31 27.93
CA GLN A 144 27.50 -14.19 29.30
C GLN A 144 28.13 -15.53 29.72
N GLY A 145 29.45 -15.55 29.88
CA GLY A 145 30.18 -16.80 30.17
C GLY A 145 29.92 -17.84 29.09
N ASP A 146 29.39 -19.00 29.49
CA ASP A 146 29.06 -20.10 28.59
C ASP A 146 27.61 -20.05 28.03
N THR A 147 26.79 -19.14 28.56
CA THR A 147 25.41 -18.98 28.14
C THR A 147 25.27 -17.93 27.02
N SER A 148 24.62 -18.34 25.95
CA SER A 148 24.26 -17.48 24.82
C SER A 148 22.76 -17.18 24.89
N PHE A 149 22.41 -15.90 24.88
CA PHE A 149 21.03 -15.42 24.84
C PHE A 149 20.68 -14.98 23.42
N ILE A 150 19.54 -15.42 22.91
CA ILE A 150 19.05 -15.00 21.60
C ILE A 150 17.54 -14.82 21.64
N ALA A 151 17.07 -13.72 21.04
CA ALA A 151 15.65 -13.41 20.97
C ALA A 151 15.20 -13.09 19.55
N ALA A 152 13.98 -13.51 19.23
CA ALA A 152 13.17 -12.97 18.15
C ALA A 152 12.08 -12.10 18.77
N VAL A 153 12.02 -10.85 18.36
CA VAL A 153 11.12 -9.84 18.92
C VAL A 153 10.31 -9.23 17.79
N ASP A 154 9.02 -9.09 18.05
CA ASP A 154 8.03 -8.54 17.14
C ASP A 154 7.29 -7.41 17.87
N CYS A 155 7.50 -6.17 17.44
CA CYS A 155 6.94 -4.99 18.11
C CYS A 155 5.59 -4.61 17.46
N THR A 156 4.68 -4.10 18.29
CA THR A 156 3.42 -3.53 17.80
C THR A 156 3.67 -2.44 16.75
N GLY A 157 3.07 -2.64 15.56
CA GLY A 157 3.17 -1.70 14.46
C GLY A 157 4.44 -1.90 13.62
N HIS A 158 4.39 -1.41 12.40
CA HIS A 158 5.49 -1.51 11.42
C HIS A 158 5.99 -0.12 10.99
N GLY A 159 7.12 -0.07 10.30
CA GLY A 159 7.73 1.19 9.86
C GLY A 159 8.30 1.99 11.03
N VAL A 160 8.21 3.32 10.98
CA VAL A 160 8.88 4.20 11.94
C VAL A 160 8.46 3.99 13.40
N PRO A 161 7.16 3.87 13.75
CA PRO A 161 6.75 3.61 15.14
C PRO A 161 7.32 2.28 15.68
N GLY A 162 7.20 1.19 14.91
CA GLY A 162 7.76 -0.11 15.27
C GLY A 162 9.29 -0.06 15.44
N ALA A 163 10.00 0.69 14.56
CA ALA A 163 11.44 0.86 14.67
C ALA A 163 11.88 1.57 15.96
N PHE A 164 11.13 2.58 16.42
CA PHE A 164 11.41 3.18 17.73
C PHE A 164 11.23 2.18 18.87
N LEU A 165 10.17 1.38 18.81
CA LEU A 165 9.91 0.38 19.84
C LEU A 165 10.97 -0.72 19.83
N SER A 166 11.46 -1.14 18.66
CA SER A 166 12.56 -2.11 18.54
C SER A 166 13.87 -1.59 19.15
N MET A 167 14.18 -0.29 18.97
CA MET A 167 15.35 0.34 19.59
C MET A 167 15.23 0.38 21.12
N ILE A 168 14.05 0.73 21.66
CA ILE A 168 13.77 0.74 23.10
C ILE A 168 13.90 -0.68 23.66
N GLY A 169 13.31 -1.67 22.99
CA GLY A 169 13.38 -3.08 23.39
C GLY A 169 14.82 -3.62 23.41
N ASN A 170 15.60 -3.29 22.37
CA ASN A 170 17.02 -3.66 22.29
C ASN A 170 17.84 -3.04 23.44
N ASP A 171 17.63 -1.76 23.75
CA ASP A 171 18.33 -1.08 24.84
C ASP A 171 18.01 -1.70 26.19
N HIS A 172 16.73 -1.95 26.49
CA HIS A 172 16.32 -2.59 27.72
C HIS A 172 16.83 -4.02 27.85
N LEU A 173 16.82 -4.81 26.77
CA LEU A 173 17.42 -6.16 26.80
C LEU A 173 18.92 -6.11 27.13
N ASN A 174 19.66 -5.17 26.53
CA ASN A 174 21.06 -4.94 26.85
C ASN A 174 21.26 -4.55 28.32
N GLN A 175 20.45 -3.63 28.83
CA GLN A 175 20.51 -3.20 30.24
C GLN A 175 20.23 -4.37 31.19
N ILE A 176 19.18 -5.14 30.96
CA ILE A 176 18.72 -6.21 31.82
C ILE A 176 19.74 -7.36 31.83
N VAL A 177 20.24 -7.77 30.67
CA VAL A 177 21.13 -8.91 30.54
C VAL A 177 22.56 -8.52 30.82
N ASN A 178 23.10 -7.44 30.21
CA ASN A 178 24.53 -7.15 30.28
C ASN A 178 24.94 -6.29 31.48
N VAL A 179 24.00 -5.51 32.07
CA VAL A 179 24.29 -4.63 33.22
C VAL A 179 23.69 -5.18 34.51
N GLU A 180 22.39 -5.56 34.52
CA GLU A 180 21.75 -6.17 35.69
C GLU A 180 22.10 -7.65 35.86
N LEU A 181 22.77 -8.26 34.87
CA LEU A 181 23.25 -9.64 34.86
C LEU A 181 22.17 -10.69 35.14
N LYS A 182 20.94 -10.44 34.66
CA LYS A 182 19.89 -11.46 34.70
C LYS A 182 20.15 -12.55 33.69
N THR A 183 20.01 -13.80 34.14
CA THR A 183 20.38 -14.99 33.34
C THR A 183 19.20 -15.90 33.02
N ARG A 184 18.06 -15.73 33.67
CA ARG A 184 16.88 -16.59 33.44
C ARG A 184 15.90 -15.88 32.49
N PRO A 185 15.53 -16.50 31.35
CA PRO A 185 14.65 -15.88 30.35
C PRO A 185 13.35 -15.32 30.91
N ASN A 186 12.69 -16.02 31.81
CA ASN A 186 11.44 -15.55 32.40
C ASN A 186 11.64 -14.30 33.29
N GLU A 187 12.75 -14.20 34.03
CA GLU A 187 13.08 -13.01 34.83
C GLU A 187 13.44 -11.83 33.93
N ILE A 188 14.11 -12.09 32.80
CA ILE A 188 14.42 -11.07 31.77
C ILE A 188 13.13 -10.52 31.19
N LEU A 189 12.18 -11.38 30.77
CA LEU A 189 10.90 -10.92 30.21
C LEU A 189 10.04 -10.19 31.24
N ASN A 190 10.00 -10.65 32.51
CA ASN A 190 9.30 -9.92 33.57
C ASN A 190 9.88 -8.50 33.76
N ARG A 191 11.19 -8.38 33.78
CA ARG A 191 11.87 -7.09 33.90
C ARG A 191 11.64 -6.20 32.70
N LEU A 192 11.75 -6.76 31.48
CA LEU A 192 11.49 -6.06 30.22
C LEU A 192 10.06 -5.52 30.16
N HIS A 193 9.08 -6.30 30.61
CA HIS A 193 7.68 -5.86 30.68
C HIS A 193 7.53 -4.60 31.51
N HIS A 194 8.13 -4.56 32.72
CA HIS A 194 8.07 -3.39 33.59
C HIS A 194 8.80 -2.17 32.98
N GLU A 195 9.95 -2.38 32.36
CA GLU A 195 10.71 -1.29 31.74
C GLU A 195 9.98 -0.69 30.54
N ILE A 196 9.37 -1.52 29.69
CA ILE A 196 8.55 -1.04 28.55
C ILE A 196 7.34 -0.25 29.06
N GLN A 197 6.62 -0.76 30.07
CA GLN A 197 5.50 -0.02 30.68
C GLN A 197 5.94 1.33 31.26
N ALA A 198 7.08 1.36 31.94
CA ALA A 198 7.62 2.60 32.54
C ALA A 198 8.02 3.60 31.44
N THR A 199 8.74 3.14 30.40
CA THR A 199 9.22 3.97 29.29
C THR A 199 8.07 4.57 28.48
N LEU A 200 7.05 3.77 28.19
CA LEU A 200 5.86 4.19 27.44
C LEU A 200 4.79 4.84 28.33
N LYS A 201 5.05 4.98 29.64
CA LYS A 201 4.13 5.55 30.65
C LYS A 201 2.75 4.88 30.62
N GLN A 202 2.74 3.58 30.47
CA GLN A 202 1.53 2.75 30.40
C GLN A 202 1.00 2.49 31.81
N LYS A 203 0.18 3.43 32.33
CA LYS A 203 -0.49 3.27 33.63
C LYS A 203 -1.97 3.03 33.43
N HIS A 204 -2.53 2.19 34.27
CA HIS A 204 -3.96 1.87 34.26
C HIS A 204 -4.80 3.15 34.38
N GLY A 205 -5.69 3.39 33.40
CA GLY A 205 -6.63 4.53 33.39
C GLY A 205 -6.08 5.87 32.94
N GLU A 206 -4.77 5.99 32.67
CA GLU A 206 -4.14 7.28 32.29
C GLU A 206 -3.53 7.28 30.86
N SER A 207 -3.35 6.10 30.24
CA SER A 207 -2.69 6.01 28.93
C SER A 207 -3.56 5.31 27.92
N GLU A 208 -3.63 5.88 26.70
CA GLU A 208 -4.23 5.24 25.51
C GLU A 208 -3.23 4.36 24.75
N ASN A 209 -1.96 4.34 25.16
CA ASN A 209 -0.90 3.60 24.49
C ASN A 209 -0.89 2.14 24.97
N HIS A 210 -1.24 1.24 24.06
CA HIS A 210 -1.21 -0.22 24.25
C HIS A 210 -0.05 -0.90 23.53
N ASP A 211 0.92 -0.13 23.04
CA ASP A 211 2.05 -0.66 22.31
C ASP A 211 2.89 -1.60 23.18
N GLY A 212 3.42 -2.62 22.56
CA GLY A 212 4.18 -3.64 23.23
C GLY A 212 4.97 -4.48 22.24
N MET A 213 5.43 -5.62 22.69
CA MET A 213 6.15 -6.56 21.84
C MET A 213 5.89 -8.00 22.23
N ASP A 214 5.92 -8.87 21.26
CA ASP A 214 5.94 -10.31 21.43
C ASP A 214 7.39 -10.80 21.35
N VAL A 215 7.79 -11.66 22.24
CA VAL A 215 9.19 -12.06 22.41
C VAL A 215 9.32 -13.56 22.55
N ALA A 216 10.19 -14.17 21.77
CA ALA A 216 10.73 -15.52 22.02
C ALA A 216 12.18 -15.37 22.47
N LEU A 217 12.50 -15.72 23.72
CA LEU A 217 13.83 -15.59 24.28
C LEU A 217 14.36 -16.96 24.70
N CYS A 218 15.53 -17.33 24.17
CA CYS A 218 16.29 -18.53 24.52
C CYS A 218 17.59 -18.17 25.24
N ALA A 219 17.92 -18.91 26.29
CA ALA A 219 19.24 -18.97 26.90
C ALA A 219 19.81 -20.38 26.68
N ILE A 220 20.98 -20.47 26.05
CA ILE A 220 21.56 -21.70 25.56
C ILE A 220 22.93 -21.87 26.20
N ASP A 221 23.07 -22.89 27.05
CA ASP A 221 24.36 -23.35 27.54
C ASP A 221 24.76 -24.59 26.74
N ARG A 222 25.74 -24.40 25.84
CA ARG A 222 26.22 -25.48 24.97
C ARG A 222 27.12 -26.48 25.70
N GLN A 223 27.76 -26.08 26.80
CA GLN A 223 28.61 -27.00 27.59
C GLN A 223 27.75 -27.89 28.46
N ALA A 224 26.77 -27.29 29.16
CA ALA A 224 25.82 -28.04 29.97
C ALA A 224 24.73 -28.72 29.12
N LEU A 225 24.67 -28.48 27.80
CA LEU A 225 23.61 -28.95 26.92
C LEU A 225 22.21 -28.61 27.44
N LYS A 226 22.00 -27.37 27.84
CA LYS A 226 20.73 -26.88 28.36
C LYS A 226 20.17 -25.72 27.53
N LEU A 227 18.87 -25.77 27.30
CA LEU A 227 18.08 -24.69 26.74
C LEU A 227 17.06 -24.25 27.78
N GLN A 228 17.04 -22.97 28.07
CA GLN A 228 15.96 -22.29 28.79
C GLN A 228 15.23 -21.39 27.83
N PHE A 229 13.92 -21.40 27.91
CA PHE A 229 13.04 -20.62 27.04
C PHE A 229 11.96 -19.93 27.87
N ALA A 230 11.67 -18.66 27.52
CA ALA A 230 10.48 -17.95 27.95
C ALA A 230 9.96 -17.11 26.77
N SER A 231 8.67 -16.90 26.74
CA SER A 231 8.09 -16.19 25.59
C SER A 231 6.82 -15.45 25.96
N ALA A 232 6.65 -14.32 25.31
CA ALA A 232 5.41 -13.55 25.20
C ALA A 232 4.80 -13.84 23.84
N ASN A 233 3.68 -14.57 23.77
CA ASN A 233 2.88 -14.90 22.57
C ASN A 233 3.60 -15.69 21.45
N ARG A 234 4.88 -16.01 21.54
CA ARG A 234 5.63 -16.66 20.47
C ARG A 234 5.92 -18.12 20.80
N TYR A 235 6.35 -18.86 19.79
CA TYR A 235 6.58 -20.30 19.87
C TYR A 235 8.07 -20.61 19.78
N LEU A 236 8.47 -21.69 20.43
CA LEU A 236 9.71 -22.41 20.18
C LEU A 236 9.36 -23.72 19.47
N TYR A 237 9.96 -23.97 18.30
CA TYR A 237 9.92 -25.27 17.64
C TYR A 237 11.25 -25.97 17.86
N HIS A 238 11.21 -27.13 18.51
CA HIS A 238 12.36 -27.99 18.78
C HIS A 238 12.20 -29.27 17.98
N ILE A 239 13.23 -29.63 17.22
CA ILE A 239 13.24 -30.84 16.40
C ILE A 239 14.37 -31.73 16.91
N ARG A 240 13.99 -32.92 17.36
CA ARG A 240 14.88 -34.02 17.81
C ARG A 240 14.43 -35.30 17.14
N ASN A 241 15.36 -36.08 16.57
CA ASN A 241 15.06 -37.37 15.94
C ASN A 241 13.89 -37.34 14.93
N ARG A 242 13.74 -36.26 14.18
CA ARG A 242 12.63 -36.01 13.23
C ARG A 242 11.25 -35.83 13.89
N GLU A 243 11.22 -35.57 15.18
CA GLU A 243 10.01 -35.19 15.89
C GLU A 243 10.06 -33.71 16.26
N LEU A 244 8.98 -32.98 15.95
CA LEU A 244 8.83 -31.56 16.26
C LEU A 244 8.00 -31.41 17.52
N THR A 245 8.61 -30.84 18.55
CA THR A 245 7.93 -30.39 19.77
C THR A 245 7.70 -28.90 19.71
N GLU A 246 6.48 -28.46 19.98
CA GLU A 246 6.10 -27.07 20.08
C GLU A 246 5.99 -26.64 21.54
N THR A 247 6.73 -25.63 21.94
CA THR A 247 6.57 -24.99 23.25
C THR A 247 5.90 -23.63 23.00
N LYS A 248 4.73 -23.45 23.61
CA LYS A 248 3.99 -22.17 23.55
C LYS A 248 4.43 -21.28 24.70
N GLY A 249 4.64 -20.01 24.40
CA GLY A 249 4.81 -19.00 25.43
C GLY A 249 3.50 -18.61 26.12
N ASP A 250 3.63 -17.72 27.09
CA ASP A 250 2.46 -17.13 27.75
C ASP A 250 1.69 -16.22 26.80
N HIS A 251 0.34 -16.21 26.94
CA HIS A 251 -0.56 -15.51 26.02
C HIS A 251 -0.75 -14.03 26.38
N PHE A 252 0.32 -13.34 26.62
CA PHE A 252 0.35 -11.88 26.83
C PHE A 252 1.66 -11.29 26.34
N ASN A 253 1.57 -10.06 25.82
CA ASN A 253 2.72 -9.34 25.27
C ASN A 253 3.55 -8.64 26.37
N ILE A 254 4.77 -8.26 26.05
CA ILE A 254 5.60 -7.35 26.82
C ILE A 254 5.03 -5.93 26.67
N GLY A 255 4.86 -5.18 27.76
CA GLY A 255 4.19 -3.88 27.73
C GLY A 255 2.66 -4.02 27.65
N GLY A 256 1.99 -2.95 27.25
CA GLY A 256 0.54 -2.85 27.20
C GLY A 256 -0.11 -2.66 28.58
N ILE A 257 -1.37 -2.19 28.56
CA ILE A 257 -2.17 -2.00 29.77
C ILE A 257 -3.13 -3.18 29.90
N MET A 258 -3.06 -3.92 30.99
CA MET A 258 -4.03 -4.96 31.30
C MET A 258 -4.46 -4.96 32.78
N HIS A 259 -5.63 -5.57 33.03
CA HIS A 259 -6.35 -5.53 34.31
C HIS A 259 -5.74 -6.36 35.44
N GLU A 260 -4.63 -7.10 35.22
CA GLU A 260 -4.07 -7.98 36.25
C GLU A 260 -2.62 -7.59 36.58
N ASP A 261 -2.40 -7.17 37.80
CA ASP A 261 -1.13 -6.65 38.33
C ASP A 261 -0.02 -7.71 38.55
N VAL A 262 -0.27 -8.99 38.29
CA VAL A 262 0.71 -10.05 38.57
C VAL A 262 0.83 -10.99 37.37
N ARG A 263 1.57 -10.56 36.35
CA ARG A 263 1.99 -11.46 35.29
C ARG A 263 3.41 -11.91 35.54
N GLN A 264 3.62 -13.19 35.43
CA GLN A 264 4.92 -13.79 35.42
C GLN A 264 5.05 -14.69 34.20
N TYR A 265 6.10 -14.44 33.42
CA TYR A 265 6.43 -15.32 32.30
C TYR A 265 6.94 -16.66 32.84
N SER A 266 6.50 -17.74 32.19
CA SER A 266 6.87 -19.11 32.53
C SER A 266 8.28 -19.42 32.02
N LEU A 267 9.04 -20.22 32.77
CA LEU A 267 10.31 -20.77 32.33
C LEU A 267 10.12 -22.19 31.84
N TYR A 268 10.57 -22.47 30.62
CA TYR A 268 10.65 -23.82 30.06
C TYR A 268 12.10 -24.22 29.94
N GLU A 269 12.44 -25.43 30.46
CA GLU A 269 13.81 -25.97 30.45
C GLU A 269 13.82 -27.27 29.66
N THR A 270 14.86 -27.46 28.85
CA THR A 270 15.05 -28.66 28.03
C THR A 270 16.50 -29.03 28.00
N ASP A 271 16.80 -30.30 28.33
CA ASP A 271 18.12 -30.87 28.11
C ASP A 271 18.32 -31.10 26.61
N LEU A 272 19.41 -30.56 26.07
CA LEU A 272 19.74 -30.64 24.65
C LEU A 272 20.53 -31.90 24.32
N GLN A 273 20.46 -32.35 23.08
CA GLN A 273 21.29 -33.40 22.50
C GLN A 273 22.00 -32.87 21.26
N ILE A 274 23.19 -33.40 20.98
CA ILE A 274 23.90 -33.04 19.74
C ILE A 274 23.04 -33.40 18.55
N GLY A 275 22.84 -32.43 17.66
CA GLY A 275 21.98 -32.53 16.49
C GLY A 275 20.57 -31.97 16.67
N ASP A 276 20.17 -31.63 17.90
CA ASP A 276 18.91 -30.89 18.11
C ASP A 276 18.89 -29.57 17.33
N THR A 277 17.78 -29.30 16.71
CA THR A 277 17.57 -28.03 15.97
C THR A 277 16.35 -27.34 16.53
N PHE A 278 16.44 -26.06 16.80
CA PHE A 278 15.32 -25.27 17.28
C PHE A 278 15.19 -23.95 16.53
N TYR A 279 13.92 -23.45 16.47
CA TYR A 279 13.55 -22.27 15.73
C TYR A 279 12.67 -21.36 16.56
N ILE A 280 12.94 -20.07 16.48
CA ILE A 280 12.09 -18.98 16.98
C ILE A 280 11.83 -18.00 15.85
N PHE A 281 10.66 -17.39 15.84
CA PHE A 281 10.21 -16.57 14.69
C PHE A 281 9.11 -15.59 15.08
N SER A 282 8.93 -14.54 14.24
CA SER A 282 7.78 -13.64 14.30
C SER A 282 6.60 -14.18 13.48
N ASP A 283 5.41 -13.63 13.68
CA ASP A 283 4.20 -14.10 12.99
C ASP A 283 4.10 -13.71 11.53
N GLY A 284 4.84 -12.69 11.07
CA GLY A 284 4.85 -12.28 9.68
C GLY A 284 5.13 -13.41 8.69
N VAL A 285 5.95 -14.41 9.11
CA VAL A 285 6.18 -15.62 8.31
C VAL A 285 4.91 -16.44 8.14
N SER A 286 4.19 -16.71 9.23
CA SER A 286 2.97 -17.52 9.19
C SER A 286 1.79 -16.79 8.59
N ASP A 287 1.76 -15.49 8.73
CA ASP A 287 0.65 -14.64 8.30
C ASP A 287 0.72 -14.22 6.84
N GLN A 288 1.87 -14.40 6.19
CA GLN A 288 2.05 -14.04 4.78
C GLN A 288 1.05 -14.75 3.86
N PHE A 289 0.34 -13.93 3.08
CA PHE A 289 -0.57 -14.44 2.05
C PHE A 289 0.17 -14.87 0.79
N GLY A 290 -0.35 -15.92 0.15
CA GLY A 290 0.20 -16.44 -1.09
C GLY A 290 -0.45 -17.74 -1.54
N GLY A 291 0.20 -18.41 -2.49
CA GLY A 291 -0.31 -19.62 -3.11
C GLY A 291 -1.53 -19.38 -4.00
N PRO A 292 -2.06 -20.45 -4.63
CA PRO A 292 -3.12 -20.32 -5.64
C PRO A 292 -4.45 -19.75 -5.08
N ASP A 293 -4.69 -19.93 -3.77
CA ASP A 293 -5.94 -19.51 -3.11
C ASP A 293 -5.76 -18.22 -2.31
N SER A 294 -4.64 -17.52 -2.39
CA SER A 294 -4.32 -16.33 -1.57
C SER A 294 -4.62 -16.53 -0.08
N LYS A 295 -4.15 -17.65 0.49
CA LYS A 295 -4.29 -17.98 1.92
C LYS A 295 -3.04 -17.60 2.70
N LYS A 296 -3.15 -17.53 4.05
CA LYS A 296 -1.98 -17.42 4.92
C LYS A 296 -1.09 -18.67 4.77
N PHE A 297 0.24 -18.49 4.86
CA PHE A 297 1.19 -19.60 4.90
C PHE A 297 0.85 -20.57 6.03
N GLY A 298 0.67 -20.03 7.20
CA GLY A 298 0.18 -20.72 8.40
C GLY A 298 1.21 -21.58 9.08
N TYR A 299 1.02 -21.80 10.37
CA TYR A 299 1.94 -22.58 11.22
C TYR A 299 2.09 -24.04 10.74
N LYS A 300 1.06 -24.62 10.11
CA LYS A 300 1.16 -26.01 9.60
C LYS A 300 2.23 -26.13 8.52
N ARG A 301 2.19 -25.25 7.49
CA ARG A 301 3.20 -25.26 6.41
C ARG A 301 4.58 -24.90 6.92
N LEU A 302 4.67 -23.98 7.89
CA LEU A 302 5.93 -23.63 8.50
C LEU A 302 6.56 -24.85 9.19
N LYS A 303 5.80 -25.61 10.00
CA LYS A 303 6.27 -26.84 10.64
C LYS A 303 6.73 -27.87 9.62
N GLU A 304 5.93 -28.11 8.56
CA GLU A 304 6.28 -29.05 7.49
C GLU A 304 7.58 -28.64 6.79
N LEU A 305 7.76 -27.35 6.49
CA LEU A 305 8.98 -26.81 5.89
C LEU A 305 10.18 -27.01 6.80
N LEU A 306 10.09 -26.61 8.07
CA LEU A 306 11.19 -26.75 9.03
C LEU A 306 11.58 -28.22 9.25
N MET A 307 10.60 -29.12 9.33
CA MET A 307 10.82 -30.56 9.37
C MET A 307 11.54 -31.11 8.13
N GLN A 308 11.28 -30.54 6.97
CA GLN A 308 11.92 -30.94 5.73
C GLN A 308 13.39 -30.49 5.63
N ILE A 309 13.71 -29.31 6.18
CA ILE A 309 15.02 -28.69 6.00
C ILE A 309 15.97 -28.86 7.20
N HIS A 310 15.48 -29.23 8.39
CA HIS A 310 16.25 -29.18 9.66
C HIS A 310 17.58 -29.93 9.62
N GLN A 311 17.76 -30.93 8.77
CA GLN A 311 19.03 -31.69 8.66
C GLN A 311 20.06 -31.07 7.73
N ARG A 312 19.65 -30.09 6.89
CA ARG A 312 20.56 -29.41 5.96
C ARG A 312 21.54 -28.50 6.71
N PRO A 313 22.68 -28.14 6.12
CA PRO A 313 23.52 -27.06 6.65
C PRO A 313 22.70 -25.76 6.87
N MET A 314 23.08 -24.96 7.88
CA MET A 314 22.28 -23.80 8.27
C MET A 314 22.09 -22.76 7.15
N ASP A 315 23.11 -22.54 6.32
CA ASP A 315 23.00 -21.62 5.18
C ASP A 315 22.06 -22.16 4.08
N GLU A 316 22.01 -23.49 3.89
CA GLU A 316 21.06 -24.11 2.98
C GLU A 316 19.61 -24.05 3.52
N GLN A 317 19.44 -24.20 4.84
CA GLN A 317 18.12 -24.04 5.46
C GLN A 317 17.60 -22.62 5.24
N ARG A 318 18.44 -21.61 5.49
CA ARG A 318 18.09 -20.20 5.24
C ARG A 318 17.72 -19.95 3.78
N ALA A 319 18.54 -20.42 2.84
CA ALA A 319 18.28 -20.24 1.40
C ALA A 319 16.98 -20.93 0.97
N HIS A 320 16.76 -22.18 1.41
CA HIS A 320 15.54 -22.92 1.08
C HIS A 320 14.29 -22.28 1.67
N PHE A 321 14.36 -21.77 2.88
CA PHE A 321 13.29 -21.01 3.52
C PHE A 321 12.96 -19.74 2.68
N GLU A 322 13.98 -18.97 2.32
CA GLU A 322 13.83 -17.75 1.51
C GLU A 322 13.16 -18.05 0.16
N ASP A 323 13.62 -19.09 -0.55
CA ASP A 323 13.06 -19.49 -1.83
C ASP A 323 11.62 -19.98 -1.70
N THR A 324 11.31 -20.73 -0.66
CA THR A 324 9.94 -21.19 -0.37
C THR A 324 9.00 -20.00 -0.11
N MET A 325 9.43 -19.03 0.68
CA MET A 325 8.62 -17.84 0.94
C MET A 325 8.42 -16.99 -0.31
N LYS A 326 9.46 -16.82 -1.15
CA LYS A 326 9.35 -16.15 -2.46
C LYS A 326 8.34 -16.84 -3.38
N GLN A 327 8.43 -18.17 -3.49
CA GLN A 327 7.50 -18.96 -4.31
C GLN A 327 6.07 -18.90 -3.76
N TRP A 328 5.90 -18.93 -2.43
CA TRP A 328 4.60 -18.81 -1.80
C TRP A 328 3.95 -17.46 -2.07
N MET A 329 4.71 -16.39 -1.92
CA MET A 329 4.23 -15.02 -2.15
C MET A 329 3.84 -14.79 -3.61
N GLY A 330 4.59 -15.33 -4.57
CA GLY A 330 4.40 -15.00 -5.99
C GLY A 330 4.43 -13.48 -6.18
N ASP A 331 3.36 -12.93 -6.76
CA ASP A 331 3.19 -11.48 -6.98
C ASP A 331 2.59 -10.74 -5.76
N SER A 332 2.28 -11.44 -4.68
CA SER A 332 1.71 -10.83 -3.47
C SER A 332 2.77 -10.02 -2.72
N ALA A 333 2.40 -8.82 -2.26
CA ALA A 333 3.28 -8.01 -1.43
C ALA A 333 3.52 -8.68 -0.06
N GLN A 334 4.69 -8.44 0.51
CA GLN A 334 4.96 -8.78 1.90
C GLN A 334 4.06 -7.95 2.82
N ILE A 335 3.36 -8.62 3.76
CA ILE A 335 2.36 -7.95 4.61
C ILE A 335 2.92 -7.52 5.96
N ASP A 336 3.98 -8.18 6.43
CA ASP A 336 4.64 -7.90 7.71
C ASP A 336 6.13 -8.21 7.64
N ASP A 337 6.89 -7.83 8.68
CA ASP A 337 8.31 -8.16 8.80
C ASP A 337 8.52 -9.67 8.93
N PHE A 338 9.56 -10.23 8.32
CA PHE A 338 9.92 -11.65 8.45
C PHE A 338 11.14 -11.82 9.33
N LEU A 339 11.00 -12.58 10.39
CA LEU A 339 12.10 -13.00 11.24
C LEU A 339 12.00 -14.49 11.54
N LEU A 340 13.04 -15.24 11.20
CA LEU A 340 13.21 -16.64 11.58
C LEU A 340 14.66 -16.87 11.98
N ILE A 341 14.85 -17.44 13.14
CA ILE A 341 16.17 -17.84 13.69
C ILE A 341 16.20 -19.35 13.82
N GLY A 342 17.19 -19.99 13.22
CA GLY A 342 17.44 -21.42 13.36
C GLY A 342 18.77 -21.68 14.00
N ILE A 343 18.82 -22.61 14.96
CA ILE A 343 20.02 -22.98 15.71
C ILE A 343 20.09 -24.51 15.85
N ARG A 344 21.27 -25.08 15.60
CA ARG A 344 21.57 -26.49 15.85
C ARG A 344 22.67 -26.62 16.87
N VAL A 345 22.48 -27.56 17.82
CA VAL A 345 23.43 -27.90 18.85
C VAL A 345 24.53 -28.85 18.35
#